data_0f344d6992c2805f8ce2b63fd432d3f6
#
_entry.id   0f344d6992c2805f8ce2b63fd432d3f6
#
_cell.length_a   1.000
_cell.length_b   1.000
_cell.length_c   1.000
_cell.angle_alpha   90.00
_cell.angle_beta   90.00
_cell.angle_gamma   90.00
#
_symmetry.space_group_name_H-M   'P 1'
#
loop_
_entity.id
_entity.type
_entity.pdbx_description
1 polymer ?
#
loop_
_entity_poly.entity_id
_entity_poly.type
_entity_poly.pdbx_seq_one_letter_code
_entity_poly.pdbx_strand_id
1 'polypeptide(L)'
;MRDLDGKHVITGDFIVVNGDVISNMPIEGALATHRARREVDKDAIMTMVLREAGRNHRTKSSSVSPVFVIDPTKDRCLHYEEIDHHADHSDHTARLNIDTEIIASHAELDIRQDLIDCSIDICTPDVLSLWSDSFDYQAPRKQFLFGVLKDYELNGKTIHTYIIRDHYAARARNLKAYDAISKDIISRWTYPLCPDTNLLPGHTYELRKSNLYQEQGVTLARSCVVGRRTVIGQGTSIGEKTTVKNTVLGRNCKIGKNVTLDGAYIWDGVVIGDNTSVHQAIVADGAAVGNNCKVESGALLSYGVKIADKITVGEGKRITKAPKEEDEVAPESDPAVVGAGGEGYEFFRDEDEDDEEDAASDASSGLGMLSYPSLNNLIYRFQLTSCSLQHGQPITVYRVNLHPSL
;
A
#
# COMPACT_ATOMS: atom_id res chain seq x y z
N MET A 1 -1.46 -7.73 -18.27
CA MET A 1 -1.89 -6.90 -19.42
C MET A 1 -1.97 -7.75 -20.70
N ARG A 2 -0.92 -8.45 -21.11
CA ARG A 2 -0.91 -9.31 -22.32
C ARG A 2 -2.04 -10.33 -22.36
N ASP A 3 -2.31 -11.02 -21.26
CA ASP A 3 -3.40 -12.01 -21.20
C ASP A 3 -4.79 -11.39 -21.39
N LEU A 4 -4.96 -10.13 -21.00
CA LEU A 4 -6.21 -9.39 -21.18
C LEU A 4 -6.40 -8.98 -22.64
N ASP A 5 -5.31 -8.56 -23.29
CA ASP A 5 -5.30 -8.25 -24.71
C ASP A 5 -5.63 -9.49 -25.55
N GLY A 6 -4.92 -10.59 -25.32
CA GLY A 6 -5.16 -11.87 -26.02
C GLY A 6 -6.56 -12.45 -25.87
N LYS A 7 -7.27 -12.11 -24.78
CA LYS A 7 -8.66 -12.53 -24.58
C LYS A 7 -9.69 -11.59 -25.21
N HIS A 8 -9.30 -10.42 -25.69
CA HIS A 8 -10.15 -9.39 -26.29
C HIS A 8 -11.40 -9.04 -25.45
N VAL A 9 -11.26 -9.07 -24.13
CA VAL A 9 -12.38 -8.81 -23.20
C VAL A 9 -12.66 -7.31 -23.07
N ILE A 10 -11.61 -6.48 -23.23
CA ILE A 10 -11.67 -5.04 -23.04
C ILE A 10 -11.79 -4.36 -24.40
N THR A 11 -12.95 -3.78 -24.67
CA THR A 11 -13.25 -3.10 -25.96
C THR A 11 -13.40 -1.59 -25.83
N GLY A 12 -13.41 -1.06 -24.62
CA GLY A 12 -13.55 0.37 -24.33
C GLY A 12 -12.55 0.86 -23.32
N ASP A 13 -12.64 2.14 -22.96
CA ASP A 13 -11.79 2.71 -21.92
C ASP A 13 -11.94 1.93 -20.60
N PHE A 14 -10.82 1.69 -19.92
CA PHE A 14 -10.79 0.95 -18.67
C PHE A 14 -9.90 1.63 -17.64
N ILE A 15 -10.08 1.25 -16.39
CA ILE A 15 -9.31 1.80 -15.29
C ILE A 15 -8.43 0.70 -14.69
N VAL A 16 -7.15 1.00 -14.57
CA VAL A 16 -6.18 0.17 -13.84
C VAL A 16 -5.99 0.76 -12.46
N VAL A 17 -6.19 -0.04 -11.44
CA VAL A 17 -5.96 0.35 -10.04
C VAL A 17 -5.15 -0.74 -9.35
N ASN A 18 -4.04 -0.37 -8.74
CA ASN A 18 -3.27 -1.31 -7.95
C ASN A 18 -4.03 -1.68 -6.65
N GLY A 19 -3.83 -2.91 -6.19
CA GLY A 19 -4.57 -3.43 -5.03
C GLY A 19 -4.24 -2.76 -3.69
N ASP A 20 -3.13 -2.03 -3.61
CA ASP A 20 -2.61 -1.35 -2.43
C ASP A 20 -2.97 0.15 -2.35
N VAL A 21 -3.85 0.62 -3.24
CA VAL A 21 -4.28 2.03 -3.29
C VAL A 21 -5.36 2.31 -2.27
N ILE A 22 -5.21 3.40 -1.53
CA ILE A 22 -6.24 3.98 -0.66
C ILE A 22 -6.53 5.39 -1.18
N SER A 23 -7.76 5.62 -1.65
CA SER A 23 -8.18 6.90 -2.19
C SER A 23 -9.64 7.21 -1.85
N ASN A 24 -9.93 8.48 -1.55
CA ASN A 24 -11.29 9.01 -1.44
C ASN A 24 -11.66 9.91 -2.64
N MET A 25 -10.85 9.87 -3.69
CA MET A 25 -11.07 10.66 -4.91
C MET A 25 -12.29 10.15 -5.68
N PRO A 26 -13.22 11.01 -6.10
CA PRO A 26 -14.23 10.66 -7.07
C PRO A 26 -13.58 10.49 -8.45
N ILE A 27 -13.77 9.32 -9.06
CA ILE A 27 -13.13 8.98 -10.34
C ILE A 27 -13.75 9.73 -11.53
N GLU A 28 -14.99 10.22 -11.36
CA GLU A 28 -15.79 10.82 -12.40
C GLU A 28 -15.12 12.03 -13.05
N GLY A 29 -14.44 12.85 -12.25
CA GLY A 29 -13.71 14.03 -12.74
C GLY A 29 -12.55 13.67 -13.65
N ALA A 30 -11.73 12.71 -13.24
CA ALA A 30 -10.61 12.22 -14.03
C ALA A 30 -11.08 11.54 -15.31
N LEU A 31 -12.16 10.75 -15.23
CA LEU A 31 -12.75 10.07 -16.39
C LEU A 31 -13.35 11.06 -17.39
N ALA A 32 -14.06 12.08 -16.92
CA ALA A 32 -14.61 13.14 -17.78
C ALA A 32 -13.50 13.89 -18.51
N THR A 33 -12.40 14.22 -17.80
CA THR A 33 -11.23 14.87 -18.39
C THR A 33 -10.56 13.98 -19.44
N HIS A 34 -10.39 12.69 -19.15
CA HIS A 34 -9.85 11.74 -20.12
C HIS A 34 -10.69 11.65 -21.39
N ARG A 35 -12.00 11.51 -21.25
CA ARG A 35 -12.93 11.42 -22.40
C ARG A 35 -12.96 12.70 -23.22
N ALA A 36 -13.03 13.87 -22.57
CA ALA A 36 -12.98 15.15 -23.28
C ALA A 36 -11.69 15.33 -24.08
N ARG A 37 -10.57 14.89 -23.52
CA ARG A 37 -9.26 14.91 -24.20
C ARG A 37 -9.25 13.97 -25.40
N ARG A 38 -9.82 12.78 -25.27
CA ARG A 38 -9.96 11.80 -26.36
C ARG A 38 -10.86 12.25 -27.51
N GLU A 39 -11.80 13.16 -27.26
CA GLU A 39 -12.61 13.75 -28.33
C GLU A 39 -11.76 14.65 -29.25
N VAL A 40 -10.76 15.32 -28.67
CA VAL A 40 -9.88 16.25 -29.41
C VAL A 40 -8.65 15.52 -29.95
N ASP A 41 -8.01 14.67 -29.13
CA ASP A 41 -6.80 13.93 -29.46
C ASP A 41 -7.03 12.43 -29.29
N LYS A 42 -7.09 11.69 -30.39
CA LYS A 42 -7.27 10.23 -30.39
C LYS A 42 -6.02 9.47 -29.94
N ASP A 43 -4.86 10.12 -29.99
CA ASP A 43 -3.60 9.54 -29.57
C ASP A 43 -3.32 9.69 -28.08
N ALA A 44 -4.22 10.34 -27.34
CA ALA A 44 -4.21 10.37 -25.87
C ALA A 44 -4.68 9.02 -25.32
N ILE A 45 -3.75 8.09 -25.06
CA ILE A 45 -4.07 6.70 -24.70
C ILE A 45 -4.23 6.47 -23.20
N MET A 46 -3.64 7.33 -22.36
CA MET A 46 -3.61 7.11 -20.93
C MET A 46 -3.68 8.43 -20.16
N THR A 47 -4.41 8.43 -19.05
CA THR A 47 -4.40 9.51 -18.06
C THR A 47 -4.03 8.96 -16.70
N MET A 48 -2.87 9.38 -16.18
CA MET A 48 -2.37 9.02 -14.87
C MET A 48 -2.93 9.95 -13.81
N VAL A 49 -3.39 9.39 -12.71
CA VAL A 49 -3.81 10.17 -11.55
C VAL A 49 -2.63 10.37 -10.61
N LEU A 50 -2.27 11.62 -10.39
CA LEU A 50 -1.18 12.04 -9.52
C LEU A 50 -1.75 12.93 -8.40
N ARG A 51 -1.20 12.81 -7.20
CA ARG A 51 -1.57 13.67 -6.08
C ARG A 51 -0.45 14.66 -5.77
N GLU A 52 -0.82 15.94 -5.64
CA GLU A 52 0.12 16.95 -5.17
C GLU A 52 0.39 16.76 -3.67
N ALA A 53 1.66 16.62 -3.30
CA ALA A 53 2.12 16.47 -1.93
C ALA A 53 3.53 17.03 -1.79
N GLY A 54 3.89 17.55 -0.63
CA GLY A 54 5.25 18.07 -0.40
C GLY A 54 6.34 17.03 -0.69
N ARG A 55 7.56 17.49 -1.00
CA ARG A 55 8.71 16.61 -1.32
C ARG A 55 8.92 15.51 -0.28
N ASN A 56 8.81 15.85 1.00
CA ASN A 56 9.07 14.95 2.13
C ASN A 56 7.75 14.42 2.74
N HIS A 57 6.73 14.17 1.92
CA HIS A 57 5.51 13.62 2.44
C HIS A 57 5.74 12.19 2.95
N ARG A 58 5.18 11.88 4.14
CA ARG A 58 5.43 10.62 4.87
C ARG A 58 5.00 9.34 4.14
N THR A 59 4.12 9.44 3.14
CA THR A 59 3.69 8.30 2.31
C THR A 59 4.56 8.11 1.07
N LYS A 60 5.54 8.99 0.81
CA LYS A 60 6.51 8.80 -0.25
C LYS A 60 7.55 7.77 0.14
N SER A 61 8.07 7.04 -0.84
CA SER A 61 9.23 6.19 -0.64
C SER A 61 10.44 7.02 -0.23
N SER A 62 11.29 6.48 0.62
CA SER A 62 12.55 7.11 0.98
C SER A 62 13.70 6.68 0.06
N SER A 63 13.54 5.54 -0.63
CA SER A 63 14.54 4.98 -1.53
C SER A 63 14.42 5.56 -2.95
N VAL A 64 13.22 5.67 -3.46
CA VAL A 64 12.96 6.07 -4.86
C VAL A 64 12.06 7.31 -4.90
N SER A 65 12.46 8.30 -5.68
CA SER A 65 11.67 9.51 -5.93
C SER A 65 11.27 9.59 -7.40
N PRO A 66 9.98 9.50 -7.73
CA PRO A 66 9.51 9.72 -9.08
C PRO A 66 9.65 11.20 -9.47
N VAL A 67 10.14 11.45 -10.66
CA VAL A 67 10.21 12.77 -11.27
C VAL A 67 9.38 12.77 -12.54
N PHE A 68 8.47 13.73 -12.63
CA PHE A 68 7.62 13.94 -13.79
C PHE A 68 7.99 15.25 -14.47
N VAL A 69 8.20 15.21 -15.79
CA VAL A 69 8.29 16.41 -16.63
C VAL A 69 6.96 16.56 -17.35
N ILE A 70 6.27 17.65 -17.11
CA ILE A 70 4.89 17.86 -17.55
C ILE A 70 4.84 19.16 -18.37
N ASP A 71 4.13 19.11 -19.51
CA ASP A 71 3.68 20.32 -20.18
C ASP A 71 2.42 20.83 -19.47
N PRO A 72 2.50 21.96 -18.74
CA PRO A 72 1.37 22.46 -17.95
C PRO A 72 0.22 22.97 -18.81
N THR A 73 0.44 23.24 -20.11
CA THR A 73 -0.58 23.78 -21.01
C THR A 73 -1.56 22.70 -21.49
N LYS A 74 -1.11 21.44 -21.53
CA LYS A 74 -1.87 20.28 -22.01
C LYS A 74 -2.02 19.18 -20.98
N ASP A 75 -1.48 19.36 -19.76
CA ASP A 75 -1.35 18.31 -18.73
C ASP A 75 -0.70 17.03 -19.29
N ARG A 76 0.22 17.18 -20.24
CA ARG A 76 0.87 16.06 -20.90
C ARG A 76 2.15 15.68 -20.17
N CYS A 77 2.32 14.41 -19.85
CA CYS A 77 3.58 13.87 -19.36
C CYS A 77 4.55 13.72 -20.55
N LEU A 78 5.70 14.33 -20.45
CA LEU A 78 6.72 14.33 -21.49
C LEU A 78 7.88 13.40 -21.15
N HIS A 79 8.22 13.31 -19.86
CA HIS A 79 9.28 12.44 -19.38
C HIS A 79 8.96 11.97 -17.96
N TYR A 80 9.37 10.74 -17.64
CA TYR A 80 9.26 10.13 -16.34
C TYR A 80 10.55 9.40 -16.02
N GLU A 81 11.08 9.63 -14.83
CA GLU A 81 12.25 8.92 -14.33
C GLU A 81 12.12 8.70 -12.82
N GLU A 82 12.57 7.56 -12.35
CA GLU A 82 12.67 7.25 -10.93
C GLU A 82 14.12 7.44 -10.49
N ILE A 83 14.33 8.37 -9.56
CA ILE A 83 15.64 8.62 -8.99
C ILE A 83 15.79 7.75 -7.75
N ASP A 84 16.73 6.82 -7.79
CA ASP A 84 17.12 6.01 -6.64
C ASP A 84 18.13 6.78 -5.78
N HIS A 85 17.83 6.91 -4.48
CA HIS A 85 18.68 7.60 -3.52
C HIS A 85 19.73 6.67 -2.88
N HIS A 86 19.68 5.37 -3.14
CA HIS A 86 20.61 4.36 -2.62
C HIS A 86 21.63 3.90 -3.65
N ALA A 87 21.41 4.14 -4.93
CA ALA A 87 22.36 3.80 -5.97
C ALA A 87 23.60 4.68 -5.86
N ASP A 88 24.70 4.09 -5.45
CA ASP A 88 26.07 4.64 -5.37
C ASP A 88 26.37 5.65 -4.28
N HIS A 89 27.07 5.18 -3.25
CA HIS A 89 27.70 6.01 -2.22
C HIS A 89 28.83 6.94 -2.72
N SER A 90 29.17 6.92 -4.01
CA SER A 90 30.30 7.68 -4.55
C SER A 90 29.96 9.01 -5.22
N ASP A 91 28.73 9.24 -5.65
CA ASP A 91 28.33 10.51 -6.27
C ASP A 91 26.94 10.94 -5.77
N HIS A 92 26.90 11.88 -4.83
CA HIS A 92 25.70 12.42 -4.20
C HIS A 92 24.81 13.27 -5.13
N THR A 93 25.07 13.26 -6.43
CA THR A 93 24.31 14.03 -7.42
C THR A 93 23.34 13.13 -8.16
N ALA A 94 22.09 13.10 -7.69
CA ALA A 94 21.00 12.58 -8.48
C ALA A 94 20.90 13.35 -9.81
N ARG A 95 21.07 12.67 -10.94
CA ARG A 95 21.02 13.25 -12.28
C ARG A 95 19.71 12.87 -12.95
N LEU A 96 19.01 13.85 -13.45
CA LEU A 96 17.83 13.66 -14.29
C LEU A 96 18.27 13.80 -15.76
N ASN A 97 18.03 12.78 -16.57
CA ASN A 97 18.39 12.75 -17.99
C ASN A 97 17.16 13.13 -18.82
N ILE A 98 17.02 14.40 -19.16
CA ILE A 98 15.97 14.89 -20.04
C ILE A 98 16.53 15.05 -21.46
N ASP A 99 15.78 14.55 -22.45
CA ASP A 99 16.14 14.76 -23.85
C ASP A 99 16.10 16.26 -24.16
N THR A 100 17.17 16.75 -24.82
CA THR A 100 17.29 18.15 -25.21
C THR A 100 16.19 18.58 -26.19
N GLU A 101 15.63 17.67 -26.95
CA GLU A 101 14.54 17.92 -27.86
C GLU A 101 13.23 18.25 -27.15
N ILE A 102 12.95 17.62 -26.00
CA ILE A 102 11.81 17.96 -25.12
C ILE A 102 11.94 19.42 -24.67
N ILE A 103 13.14 19.84 -24.26
CA ILE A 103 13.39 21.21 -23.82
C ILE A 103 13.25 22.22 -24.97
N ALA A 104 13.70 21.84 -26.18
CA ALA A 104 13.66 22.73 -27.33
C ALA A 104 12.24 22.89 -27.92
N SER A 105 11.40 21.87 -27.81
CA SER A 105 10.07 21.83 -28.43
C SER A 105 8.95 22.41 -27.59
N HIS A 106 9.17 22.66 -26.29
CA HIS A 106 8.15 23.15 -25.36
C HIS A 106 8.56 24.49 -24.75
N ALA A 107 7.64 25.46 -24.78
CA ALA A 107 7.88 26.80 -24.22
C ALA A 107 7.87 26.83 -22.69
N GLU A 108 7.09 25.95 -22.07
CA GLU A 108 6.95 25.81 -20.62
C GLU A 108 7.03 24.34 -20.25
N LEU A 109 7.81 24.04 -19.21
CA LEU A 109 8.01 22.71 -18.67
C LEU A 109 8.00 22.77 -17.14
N ASP A 110 7.19 21.92 -16.54
CA ASP A 110 7.16 21.71 -15.10
C ASP A 110 7.92 20.43 -14.74
N ILE A 111 9.00 20.55 -13.98
CA ILE A 111 9.70 19.40 -13.38
C ILE A 111 9.15 19.20 -11.97
N ARG A 112 8.40 18.15 -11.77
CA ARG A 112 7.62 17.87 -10.55
C ARG A 112 8.20 16.69 -9.78
N GLN A 113 8.69 16.94 -8.58
CA GLN A 113 9.11 15.94 -7.59
C GLN A 113 8.16 15.88 -6.38
N ASP A 114 7.20 16.78 -6.34
CA ASP A 114 6.21 16.89 -5.28
C ASP A 114 4.99 16.01 -5.50
N LEU A 115 4.88 15.36 -6.65
CA LEU A 115 3.78 14.49 -6.98
C LEU A 115 3.95 13.08 -6.38
N ILE A 116 2.82 12.50 -5.98
CA ILE A 116 2.70 11.08 -5.60
C ILE A 116 1.94 10.38 -6.70
N ASP A 117 2.51 9.30 -7.23
CA ASP A 117 1.81 8.39 -8.13
C ASP A 117 0.74 7.62 -7.36
N CYS A 118 -0.52 7.82 -7.72
CA CYS A 118 -1.66 7.15 -7.10
C CYS A 118 -1.86 5.74 -7.65
N SER A 119 -1.18 5.38 -8.75
CA SER A 119 -1.39 4.12 -9.49
C SER A 119 -2.87 3.85 -9.79
N ILE A 120 -3.54 4.91 -10.19
CA ILE A 120 -4.87 4.90 -10.78
C ILE A 120 -4.70 5.45 -12.19
N ASP A 121 -4.90 4.61 -13.18
CA ASP A 121 -4.68 4.95 -14.58
C ASP A 121 -5.94 4.72 -15.39
N ILE A 122 -6.37 5.71 -16.15
CA ILE A 122 -7.46 5.60 -17.10
C ILE A 122 -6.85 5.35 -18.46
N CYS A 123 -7.13 4.20 -19.05
CA CYS A 123 -6.47 3.67 -20.22
C CYS A 123 -7.46 3.39 -21.35
N THR A 124 -7.00 3.53 -22.59
CA THR A 124 -7.68 3.02 -23.78
C THR A 124 -7.20 1.62 -24.12
N PRO A 125 -7.92 0.84 -24.94
CA PRO A 125 -7.44 -0.46 -25.42
C PRO A 125 -6.08 -0.42 -26.11
N ASP A 126 -5.68 0.72 -26.67
CA ASP A 126 -4.35 0.90 -27.30
C ASP A 126 -3.20 0.61 -26.32
N VAL A 127 -3.41 0.85 -25.01
CA VAL A 127 -2.43 0.53 -23.96
C VAL A 127 -2.15 -0.98 -23.92
N LEU A 128 -3.18 -1.82 -24.06
CA LEU A 128 -3.03 -3.28 -24.05
C LEU A 128 -2.24 -3.76 -25.27
N SER A 129 -2.57 -3.20 -26.45
CA SER A 129 -1.86 -3.54 -27.71
C SER A 129 -0.39 -3.17 -27.63
N LEU A 130 -0.06 -1.94 -27.18
CA LEU A 130 1.33 -1.51 -27.01
C LEU A 130 2.09 -2.39 -25.99
N TRP A 131 1.40 -2.83 -24.92
CA TRP A 131 2.00 -3.72 -23.94
C TRP A 131 2.28 -5.12 -24.51
N SER A 132 1.42 -5.59 -25.41
CA SER A 132 1.58 -6.89 -26.09
C SER A 132 2.67 -6.85 -27.14
N ASP A 133 2.84 -5.71 -27.82
CA ASP A 133 3.82 -5.54 -28.90
C ASP A 133 5.27 -5.56 -28.41
N SER A 134 5.52 -5.18 -27.14
CA SER A 134 6.86 -5.16 -26.56
C SER A 134 6.97 -6.12 -25.38
N PHE A 135 7.91 -7.07 -25.47
CA PHE A 135 8.22 -8.00 -24.39
C PHE A 135 8.93 -7.33 -23.20
N ASP A 136 9.55 -6.18 -23.42
CA ASP A 136 10.29 -5.44 -22.40
C ASP A 136 9.38 -4.75 -21.39
N TYR A 137 8.09 -4.59 -21.71
CA TYR A 137 7.13 -3.96 -20.82
C TYR A 137 6.60 -4.92 -19.76
N GLN A 138 7.29 -5.02 -18.62
CA GLN A 138 6.88 -5.81 -17.45
C GLN A 138 6.31 -4.91 -16.34
N ALA A 139 6.94 -3.77 -16.08
CA ALA A 139 6.52 -2.81 -15.06
C ALA A 139 5.79 -1.59 -15.64
N PRO A 140 4.66 -1.16 -15.05
CA PRO A 140 3.85 -0.07 -15.59
C PRO A 140 4.57 1.28 -15.66
N ARG A 141 5.45 1.58 -14.72
CA ARG A 141 6.14 2.88 -14.66
C ARG A 141 7.52 2.83 -15.28
N LYS A 142 8.41 1.98 -14.77
CA LYS A 142 9.82 1.92 -15.19
C LYS A 142 9.98 1.58 -16.66
N GLN A 143 9.14 0.70 -17.20
CA GLN A 143 9.31 0.17 -18.55
C GLN A 143 8.23 0.70 -19.50
N PHE A 144 6.94 0.47 -19.21
CA PHE A 144 5.88 0.88 -20.12
C PHE A 144 5.78 2.40 -20.26
N LEU A 145 5.61 3.12 -19.15
CA LEU A 145 5.48 4.59 -19.16
C LEU A 145 6.72 5.22 -19.79
N PHE A 146 7.89 4.85 -19.31
CA PHE A 146 9.16 5.37 -19.81
C PHE A 146 9.35 5.06 -21.30
N GLY A 147 9.08 3.81 -21.74
CA GLY A 147 9.22 3.40 -23.14
C GLY A 147 8.28 4.15 -24.07
N VAL A 148 6.99 4.26 -23.71
CA VAL A 148 6.01 4.99 -24.53
C VAL A 148 6.37 6.47 -24.65
N LEU A 149 6.86 7.11 -23.59
CA LEU A 149 7.28 8.51 -23.63
C LEU A 149 8.56 8.71 -24.45
N LYS A 150 9.53 7.81 -24.31
CA LYS A 150 10.79 7.84 -25.06
C LYS A 150 10.57 7.65 -26.55
N ASP A 151 9.72 6.72 -26.92
CA ASP A 151 9.47 6.36 -28.31
C ASP A 151 8.30 7.17 -28.94
N TYR A 152 7.98 8.34 -28.38
CA TYR A 152 6.88 9.18 -28.82
C TYR A 152 6.90 9.47 -30.34
N GLU A 153 8.09 9.75 -30.90
CA GLU A 153 8.22 10.03 -32.31
C GLU A 153 7.82 8.84 -33.21
N LEU A 154 7.97 7.61 -32.71
CA LEU A 154 7.65 6.40 -33.45
C LEU A 154 6.17 6.00 -33.26
N ASN A 155 5.68 6.05 -32.03
CA ASN A 155 4.34 5.56 -31.70
C ASN A 155 3.25 6.64 -31.76
N GLY A 156 3.61 7.93 -31.71
CA GLY A 156 2.71 9.08 -31.76
C GLY A 156 1.74 9.16 -30.56
N LYS A 157 1.88 8.28 -29.56
CA LYS A 157 0.92 8.18 -28.45
C LYS A 157 1.25 9.15 -27.31
N THR A 158 0.22 9.73 -26.73
CA THR A 158 0.37 10.70 -25.65
C THR A 158 -0.19 10.19 -24.33
N ILE A 159 0.52 10.52 -23.26
CA ILE A 159 0.14 10.19 -21.89
C ILE A 159 -0.05 11.50 -21.14
N HIS A 160 -1.16 11.58 -20.40
CA HIS A 160 -1.54 12.80 -19.70
C HIS A 160 -1.64 12.58 -18.21
N THR A 161 -1.66 13.66 -17.46
CA THR A 161 -1.79 13.65 -16.01
C THR A 161 -3.14 14.25 -15.58
N TYR A 162 -3.63 13.80 -14.44
CA TYR A 162 -4.72 14.39 -13.70
C TYR A 162 -4.26 14.61 -12.25
N ILE A 163 -3.98 15.86 -11.88
CA ILE A 163 -3.37 16.19 -10.60
C ILE A 163 -4.45 16.49 -9.57
N ILE A 164 -4.48 15.71 -8.49
CA ILE A 164 -5.40 15.86 -7.36
C ILE A 164 -4.76 16.77 -6.31
N ARG A 165 -5.53 17.75 -5.82
CA ARG A 165 -5.13 18.65 -4.73
C ARG A 165 -5.98 18.47 -3.47
N ASP A 166 -7.28 18.25 -3.64
CA ASP A 166 -8.27 18.31 -2.56
C ASP A 166 -8.67 16.94 -2.00
N HIS A 167 -8.16 15.85 -2.59
CA HIS A 167 -8.50 14.48 -2.21
C HIS A 167 -7.28 13.71 -1.76
N TYR A 168 -7.53 12.68 -0.98
CA TYR A 168 -6.48 11.77 -0.53
C TYR A 168 -6.30 10.62 -1.53
N ALA A 169 -5.05 10.34 -1.86
CA ALA A 169 -4.66 9.12 -2.55
C ALA A 169 -3.23 8.76 -2.14
N ALA A 170 -3.00 7.51 -1.79
CA ALA A 170 -1.69 6.99 -1.43
C ALA A 170 -1.64 5.48 -1.64
N ARG A 171 -0.44 4.91 -1.71
CA ARG A 171 -0.20 3.47 -1.84
C ARG A 171 0.51 2.92 -0.61
N ALA A 172 0.06 1.77 -0.13
CA ALA A 172 0.69 1.04 0.96
C ALA A 172 1.79 0.09 0.43
N ARG A 173 2.83 0.64 -0.22
CA ARG A 173 3.91 -0.13 -0.85
C ARG A 173 4.80 -0.87 0.16
N ASN A 174 4.98 -0.32 1.33
CA ASN A 174 5.84 -0.86 2.39
C ASN A 174 5.26 -0.60 3.78
N LEU A 175 5.86 -1.18 4.80
CA LEU A 175 5.40 -1.07 6.19
C LEU A 175 5.37 0.39 6.71
N LYS A 176 6.30 1.23 6.25
CA LYS A 176 6.35 2.66 6.60
C LYS A 176 5.16 3.41 5.99
N ALA A 177 4.85 3.15 4.72
CA ALA A 177 3.68 3.72 4.05
C ALA A 177 2.38 3.19 4.69
N TYR A 178 2.31 1.91 5.03
CA TYR A 178 1.17 1.31 5.75
C TYR A 178 0.91 2.02 7.08
N ASP A 179 1.94 2.24 7.90
CA ASP A 179 1.84 2.99 9.16
C ASP A 179 1.37 4.43 8.94
N ALA A 180 1.97 5.12 7.96
CA ALA A 180 1.61 6.51 7.64
C ALA A 180 0.15 6.64 7.20
N ILE A 181 -0.30 5.78 6.26
CA ILE A 181 -1.67 5.77 5.75
C ILE A 181 -2.67 5.38 6.85
N SER A 182 -2.35 4.38 7.66
CA SER A 182 -3.21 3.98 8.80
C SER A 182 -3.42 5.15 9.78
N LYS A 183 -2.37 5.90 10.08
CA LYS A 183 -2.45 7.11 10.91
C LYS A 183 -3.25 8.24 10.25
N ASP A 184 -3.20 8.35 8.92
CA ASP A 184 -4.01 9.30 8.15
C ASP A 184 -5.50 8.94 8.22
N ILE A 185 -5.84 7.66 8.06
CA ILE A 185 -7.20 7.16 8.18
C ILE A 185 -7.76 7.44 9.58
N ILE A 186 -7.02 7.08 10.63
CA ILE A 186 -7.40 7.32 12.02
C ILE A 186 -7.55 8.83 12.31
N SER A 187 -6.73 9.66 11.69
CA SER A 187 -6.77 11.12 11.82
C SER A 187 -7.82 11.80 10.92
N ARG A 188 -8.60 11.03 10.16
CA ARG A 188 -9.70 11.47 9.27
C ARG A 188 -9.26 12.27 8.03
N TRP A 189 -7.99 12.18 7.66
CA TRP A 189 -7.52 12.82 6.42
C TRP A 189 -8.10 12.18 5.15
N THR A 190 -8.61 10.95 5.28
CA THR A 190 -9.17 10.16 4.18
C THR A 190 -10.69 10.17 4.15
N TYR A 191 -11.34 11.06 4.92
CA TYR A 191 -12.81 11.08 4.97
C TYR A 191 -13.44 11.03 3.57
N PRO A 192 -14.47 10.19 3.28
CA PRO A 192 -15.24 9.37 4.21
C PRO A 192 -14.62 8.01 4.58
N LEU A 193 -13.43 7.67 4.11
CA LEU A 193 -12.73 6.42 4.45
C LEU A 193 -12.17 6.47 5.88
N CYS A 194 -13.06 6.44 6.87
CA CYS A 194 -12.73 6.48 8.30
C CYS A 194 -13.47 5.37 9.02
N PRO A 195 -12.98 4.88 10.18
CA PRO A 195 -13.65 3.77 10.87
C PRO A 195 -15.10 4.07 11.25
N ASP A 196 -15.41 5.28 11.72
CA ASP A 196 -16.73 5.69 12.19
C ASP A 196 -17.79 5.88 11.10
N THR A 197 -17.41 5.89 9.84
CA THR A 197 -18.38 5.88 8.74
C THR A 197 -19.00 4.51 8.50
N ASN A 198 -18.40 3.46 9.07
CA ASN A 198 -18.92 2.09 9.02
C ASN A 198 -19.31 1.64 7.61
N LEU A 199 -18.46 1.94 6.62
CA LEU A 199 -18.71 1.64 5.20
C LEU A 199 -18.85 0.15 4.92
N LEU A 200 -18.26 -0.70 5.76
CA LEU A 200 -18.34 -2.15 5.61
C LEU A 200 -19.47 -2.74 6.45
N PRO A 201 -20.20 -3.74 5.92
CA PRO A 201 -21.24 -4.42 6.68
C PRO A 201 -20.71 -5.01 7.98
N GLY A 202 -21.47 -4.86 9.07
CA GLY A 202 -21.11 -5.41 10.38
C GLY A 202 -20.07 -4.62 11.16
N HIS A 203 -19.67 -3.42 10.69
CA HIS A 203 -18.87 -2.49 11.47
C HIS A 203 -19.78 -1.58 12.33
N THR A 204 -19.33 -1.31 13.55
CA THR A 204 -20.08 -0.54 14.54
C THR A 204 -19.18 0.41 15.32
N TYR A 205 -18.17 0.97 14.62
CA TYR A 205 -17.23 1.90 15.26
C TYR A 205 -17.91 3.20 15.65
N GLU A 206 -17.66 3.60 16.89
CA GLU A 206 -18.03 4.90 17.43
C GLU A 206 -16.79 5.74 17.67
N LEU A 207 -16.79 6.98 17.15
CA LEU A 207 -15.71 7.94 17.39
C LEU A 207 -15.87 8.57 18.78
N ARG A 208 -14.82 8.48 19.59
CA ARG A 208 -14.68 9.16 20.88
C ARG A 208 -13.59 10.24 20.83
N LYS A 209 -13.40 10.96 21.92
CA LYS A 209 -12.36 12.01 22.00
C LYS A 209 -10.99 11.48 21.63
N SER A 210 -10.15 12.33 21.04
CA SER A 210 -8.75 12.05 20.68
C SER A 210 -8.56 10.96 19.62
N ASN A 211 -9.50 10.84 18.68
CA ASN A 211 -9.47 9.83 17.60
C ASN A 211 -9.40 8.40 18.16
N LEU A 212 -10.19 8.14 19.18
CA LEU A 212 -10.45 6.81 19.69
C LEU A 212 -11.70 6.25 19.02
N TYR A 213 -11.55 5.13 18.35
CA TYR A 213 -12.63 4.40 17.69
C TYR A 213 -12.84 3.08 18.40
N GLN A 214 -14.06 2.81 18.79
CA GLN A 214 -14.40 1.60 19.53
C GLN A 214 -15.67 0.98 18.95
N GLU A 215 -15.61 -0.32 18.61
CA GLU A 215 -16.80 -1.10 18.26
C GLU A 215 -17.60 -1.50 19.52
N GLN A 216 -18.83 -1.96 19.30
CA GLN A 216 -19.66 -2.52 20.35
C GLN A 216 -19.09 -3.85 20.85
N GLY A 217 -19.37 -4.21 22.10
CA GLY A 217 -18.91 -5.48 22.68
C GLY A 217 -17.43 -5.52 23.11
N VAL A 218 -16.74 -4.39 23.17
CA VAL A 218 -15.38 -4.28 23.71
C VAL A 218 -15.41 -4.27 25.25
N THR A 219 -14.58 -5.10 25.87
CA THR A 219 -14.46 -5.21 27.32
C THR A 219 -13.16 -4.56 27.81
N LEU A 220 -13.28 -3.50 28.59
CA LEU A 220 -12.16 -2.76 29.18
C LEU A 220 -12.10 -2.94 30.70
N ALA A 221 -10.93 -3.34 31.23
CA ALA A 221 -10.73 -3.34 32.69
C ALA A 221 -10.71 -1.92 33.24
N ARG A 222 -11.13 -1.72 34.50
CA ARG A 222 -11.24 -0.38 35.09
C ARG A 222 -9.91 0.39 35.17
N SER A 223 -8.79 -0.32 35.28
CA SER A 223 -7.45 0.26 35.40
C SER A 223 -6.69 0.34 34.09
N CYS A 224 -7.32 -0.01 32.96
CA CYS A 224 -6.67 0.15 31.66
C CYS A 224 -6.70 1.63 31.22
N VAL A 225 -5.67 2.03 30.48
CA VAL A 225 -5.55 3.37 29.92
C VAL A 225 -5.54 3.27 28.39
N VAL A 226 -6.60 3.77 27.75
CA VAL A 226 -6.69 3.84 26.29
C VAL A 226 -6.39 5.27 25.87
N GLY A 227 -5.31 5.43 25.12
CA GLY A 227 -4.83 6.72 24.65
C GLY A 227 -5.41 7.15 23.30
N ARG A 228 -4.82 8.19 22.75
CA ARG A 228 -5.21 8.76 21.46
C ARG A 228 -4.90 7.87 20.28
N ARG A 229 -5.59 8.12 19.13
CA ARG A 229 -5.37 7.42 17.85
C ARG A 229 -5.40 5.90 18.00
N THR A 230 -6.42 5.41 18.64
CA THR A 230 -6.58 3.98 18.93
C THR A 230 -7.86 3.48 18.29
N VAL A 231 -7.80 2.32 17.67
CA VAL A 231 -8.96 1.62 17.11
C VAL A 231 -9.10 0.28 17.83
N ILE A 232 -10.31 -0.06 18.28
CA ILE A 232 -10.57 -1.31 19.01
C ILE A 232 -11.76 -2.01 18.38
N GLY A 233 -11.51 -3.20 17.83
CA GLY A 233 -12.53 -4.05 17.19
C GLY A 233 -13.41 -4.79 18.17
N GLN A 234 -14.57 -5.24 17.70
CA GLN A 234 -15.59 -5.96 18.45
C GLN A 234 -15.04 -7.22 19.13
N GLY A 235 -15.55 -7.52 20.33
CA GLY A 235 -15.19 -8.74 21.07
C GLY A 235 -13.79 -8.71 21.70
N THR A 236 -13.05 -7.60 21.54
CA THR A 236 -11.71 -7.46 22.12
C THR A 236 -11.78 -7.13 23.61
N SER A 237 -10.95 -7.82 24.39
CA SER A 237 -10.84 -7.65 25.84
C SER A 237 -9.45 -7.12 26.22
N ILE A 238 -9.41 -6.09 27.09
CA ILE A 238 -8.17 -5.47 27.57
C ILE A 238 -8.09 -5.61 29.08
N GLY A 239 -6.99 -6.20 29.56
CA GLY A 239 -6.75 -6.48 30.95
C GLY A 239 -6.36 -5.27 31.79
N GLU A 240 -6.20 -5.50 33.12
CA GLU A 240 -5.89 -4.48 34.09
C GLU A 240 -4.50 -3.86 33.91
N LYS A 241 -4.35 -2.57 34.24
CA LYS A 241 -3.09 -1.82 34.14
C LYS A 241 -2.46 -1.79 32.77
N THR A 242 -3.21 -2.16 31.70
CA THR A 242 -2.74 -2.16 30.33
C THR A 242 -2.85 -0.76 29.74
N THR A 243 -1.82 -0.33 29.03
CA THR A 243 -1.76 0.96 28.34
C THR A 243 -1.74 0.73 26.82
N VAL A 244 -2.69 1.33 26.13
CA VAL A 244 -2.81 1.24 24.66
C VAL A 244 -2.84 2.64 24.08
N LYS A 245 -1.95 2.95 23.15
CA LYS A 245 -1.90 4.25 22.46
C LYS A 245 -1.38 4.12 21.03
N ASN A 246 -1.88 4.96 20.13
CA ASN A 246 -1.50 4.94 18.72
C ASN A 246 -1.61 3.55 18.05
N THR A 247 -2.53 2.71 18.49
CA THR A 247 -2.58 1.27 18.22
C THR A 247 -3.90 0.89 17.55
N VAL A 248 -3.85 -0.03 16.60
CA VAL A 248 -5.02 -0.66 16.02
C VAL A 248 -5.16 -2.06 16.58
N LEU A 249 -6.29 -2.33 17.23
CA LEU A 249 -6.68 -3.64 17.72
C LEU A 249 -7.82 -4.16 16.87
N GLY A 250 -7.64 -5.32 16.25
CA GLY A 250 -8.65 -6.04 15.51
C GLY A 250 -9.75 -6.59 16.39
N ARG A 251 -10.54 -7.48 15.83
CA ARG A 251 -11.68 -8.13 16.49
C ARG A 251 -11.25 -9.37 17.27
N ASN A 252 -11.99 -9.67 18.35
CA ASN A 252 -11.79 -10.87 19.18
C ASN A 252 -10.38 -11.02 19.77
N CYS A 253 -9.63 -9.93 19.93
CA CYS A 253 -8.31 -9.96 20.55
C CYS A 253 -8.41 -10.11 22.08
N LYS A 254 -7.42 -10.79 22.65
CA LYS A 254 -7.30 -10.95 24.10
C LYS A 254 -5.98 -10.35 24.57
N ILE A 255 -6.06 -9.22 25.25
CA ILE A 255 -4.89 -8.50 25.78
C ILE A 255 -4.84 -8.70 27.29
N GLY A 256 -3.70 -9.23 27.76
CA GLY A 256 -3.46 -9.54 29.17
C GLY A 256 -3.34 -8.31 30.07
N LYS A 257 -2.85 -8.54 31.30
CA LYS A 257 -2.64 -7.51 32.34
C LYS A 257 -1.26 -6.89 32.18
N ASN A 258 -1.16 -5.61 32.57
CA ASN A 258 0.10 -4.86 32.57
C ASN A 258 0.83 -4.89 31.20
N VAL A 259 0.06 -4.83 30.11
CA VAL A 259 0.57 -4.82 28.73
C VAL A 259 0.77 -3.39 28.28
N THR A 260 1.83 -3.13 27.51
CA THR A 260 2.06 -1.84 26.87
C THR A 260 2.02 -2.00 25.36
N LEU A 261 1.07 -1.33 24.70
CA LEU A 261 0.94 -1.28 23.24
C LEU A 261 1.12 0.16 22.78
N ASP A 262 2.13 0.41 21.96
CA ASP A 262 2.39 1.74 21.40
C ASP A 262 2.73 1.65 19.91
N GLY A 263 1.87 2.21 19.08
CA GLY A 263 2.08 2.21 17.63
C GLY A 263 1.94 0.83 16.97
N ALA A 264 1.34 -0.13 17.66
CA ALA A 264 1.21 -1.51 17.19
C ALA A 264 -0.04 -1.72 16.34
N TYR A 265 0.05 -2.68 15.43
CA TYR A 265 -1.05 -3.17 14.62
C TYR A 265 -1.32 -4.63 14.99
N ILE A 266 -2.35 -4.84 15.78
CA ILE A 266 -2.76 -6.14 16.28
C ILE A 266 -4.01 -6.56 15.50
N TRP A 267 -3.92 -7.61 14.72
CA TRP A 267 -5.01 -8.04 13.86
C TRP A 267 -6.01 -8.95 14.60
N ASP A 268 -6.93 -9.56 13.85
CA ASP A 268 -8.06 -10.27 14.44
C ASP A 268 -7.61 -11.54 15.21
N GLY A 269 -8.25 -11.82 16.34
CA GLY A 269 -8.06 -13.05 17.09
C GLY A 269 -6.71 -13.20 17.81
N VAL A 270 -5.89 -12.16 17.85
CA VAL A 270 -4.57 -12.19 18.51
C VAL A 270 -4.69 -12.28 20.02
N VAL A 271 -3.78 -13.04 20.62
CA VAL A 271 -3.66 -13.18 22.07
C VAL A 271 -2.31 -12.63 22.53
N ILE A 272 -2.32 -11.69 23.48
CA ILE A 272 -1.11 -11.12 24.09
C ILE A 272 -1.15 -11.42 25.59
N GLY A 273 -0.12 -12.09 26.08
CA GLY A 273 0.04 -12.47 27.48
C GLY A 273 0.35 -11.30 28.41
N ASP A 274 0.39 -11.58 29.71
CA ASP A 274 0.62 -10.59 30.77
C ASP A 274 2.05 -10.03 30.75
N ASN A 275 2.21 -8.78 31.20
CA ASN A 275 3.50 -8.08 31.32
C ASN A 275 4.27 -7.97 30.00
N THR A 276 3.61 -7.97 28.86
CA THR A 276 4.23 -7.95 27.53
C THR A 276 4.20 -6.53 26.98
N SER A 277 5.24 -6.15 26.23
CA SER A 277 5.31 -4.87 25.55
C SER A 277 5.45 -5.07 24.03
N VAL A 278 4.66 -4.31 23.27
CA VAL A 278 4.71 -4.31 21.80
C VAL A 278 4.83 -2.87 21.30
N HIS A 279 5.90 -2.59 20.59
CA HIS A 279 6.20 -1.25 20.08
C HIS A 279 6.32 -1.27 18.56
N GLN A 280 5.55 -0.43 17.86
CA GLN A 280 5.60 -0.20 16.42
C GLN A 280 5.79 -1.49 15.60
N ALA A 281 5.00 -2.52 15.92
CA ALA A 281 5.09 -3.84 15.33
C ALA A 281 3.74 -4.29 14.77
N ILE A 282 3.77 -5.25 13.87
CA ILE A 282 2.57 -5.88 13.30
C ILE A 282 2.48 -7.31 13.84
N VAL A 283 1.31 -7.65 14.37
CA VAL A 283 0.96 -9.00 14.83
C VAL A 283 -0.26 -9.44 14.04
N ALA A 284 -0.08 -10.41 13.15
CA ALA A 284 -1.12 -10.85 12.21
C ALA A 284 -2.15 -11.78 12.87
N ASP A 285 -3.22 -12.09 12.12
CA ASP A 285 -4.39 -12.82 12.63
C ASP A 285 -4.02 -14.14 13.32
N GLY A 286 -4.66 -14.36 14.47
CA GLY A 286 -4.52 -15.59 15.23
C GLY A 286 -3.14 -15.84 15.85
N ALA A 287 -2.22 -14.90 15.75
CA ALA A 287 -0.92 -15.01 16.40
C ALA A 287 -1.06 -14.90 17.93
N ALA A 288 -0.12 -15.52 18.67
CA ALA A 288 -0.10 -15.51 20.12
C ALA A 288 1.28 -15.09 20.62
N VAL A 289 1.31 -14.13 21.52
CA VAL A 289 2.53 -13.68 22.22
C VAL A 289 2.38 -14.03 23.71
N GLY A 290 3.36 -14.77 24.23
CA GLY A 290 3.35 -15.23 25.61
C GLY A 290 3.51 -14.11 26.65
N ASN A 291 3.70 -14.52 27.90
CA ASN A 291 3.87 -13.62 29.03
C ASN A 291 5.30 -13.08 29.14
N ASN A 292 5.44 -11.87 29.66
CA ASN A 292 6.74 -11.23 29.88
C ASN A 292 7.59 -11.13 28.60
N CYS A 293 6.95 -10.97 27.46
CA CYS A 293 7.61 -10.83 26.16
C CYS A 293 7.84 -9.35 25.81
N LYS A 294 8.81 -9.14 24.93
CA LYS A 294 9.06 -7.83 24.36
C LYS A 294 9.13 -7.93 22.84
N VAL A 295 8.28 -7.17 22.15
CA VAL A 295 8.29 -7.08 20.68
C VAL A 295 8.74 -5.67 20.31
N GLU A 296 9.91 -5.59 19.69
CA GLU A 296 10.56 -4.32 19.33
C GLU A 296 10.01 -3.74 18.04
N SER A 297 10.44 -2.50 17.77
CA SER A 297 10.00 -1.73 16.62
C SER A 297 10.34 -2.43 15.29
N GLY A 298 9.41 -2.35 14.32
CA GLY A 298 9.60 -2.94 13.00
C GLY A 298 9.41 -4.46 12.94
N ALA A 299 9.20 -5.14 14.08
CA ALA A 299 8.96 -6.56 14.09
C ALA A 299 7.63 -6.92 13.44
N LEU A 300 7.61 -8.04 12.71
CA LEU A 300 6.43 -8.58 12.06
C LEU A 300 6.23 -10.03 12.49
N LEU A 301 5.10 -10.31 13.14
CA LEU A 301 4.66 -11.66 13.48
C LEU A 301 3.55 -12.08 12.51
N SER A 302 3.82 -13.08 11.70
CA SER A 302 2.89 -13.57 10.68
C SER A 302 1.72 -14.36 11.29
N TYR A 303 0.84 -14.85 10.43
CA TYR A 303 -0.38 -15.57 10.79
C TYR A 303 -0.13 -16.77 11.70
N GLY A 304 -0.86 -16.83 12.81
CA GLY A 304 -0.84 -17.96 13.71
C GLY A 304 0.52 -18.28 14.35
N VAL A 305 1.51 -17.40 14.25
CA VAL A 305 2.79 -17.51 14.95
C VAL A 305 2.55 -17.54 16.45
N LYS A 306 3.29 -18.39 17.16
CA LYS A 306 3.22 -18.45 18.63
C LYS A 306 4.59 -18.18 19.22
N ILE A 307 4.68 -17.11 19.98
CA ILE A 307 5.87 -16.75 20.77
C ILE A 307 5.69 -17.27 22.20
N ALA A 308 6.66 -18.04 22.68
CA ALA A 308 6.66 -18.54 24.06
C ALA A 308 6.90 -17.42 25.07
N ASP A 309 6.76 -17.72 26.35
CA ASP A 309 6.98 -16.77 27.45
C ASP A 309 8.44 -16.27 27.53
N LYS A 310 8.61 -15.01 27.94
CA LYS A 310 9.91 -14.38 28.22
C LYS A 310 10.82 -14.23 27.02
N ILE A 311 10.28 -14.17 25.83
CA ILE A 311 11.03 -13.96 24.59
C ILE A 311 11.06 -12.47 24.24
N THR A 312 12.22 -12.05 23.72
CA THR A 312 12.38 -10.73 23.11
C THR A 312 12.53 -10.89 21.59
N VAL A 313 11.55 -10.41 20.85
CA VAL A 313 11.63 -10.30 19.39
C VAL A 313 12.34 -8.99 19.07
N GLY A 314 13.52 -9.08 18.45
CA GLY A 314 14.36 -7.93 18.13
C GLY A 314 13.76 -7.02 17.07
N GLU A 315 14.40 -5.85 16.91
CA GLU A 315 14.00 -4.84 15.92
C GLU A 315 14.06 -5.39 14.50
N GLY A 316 13.03 -5.09 13.71
CA GLY A 316 12.94 -5.46 12.30
C GLY A 316 12.78 -6.95 12.00
N LYS A 317 12.75 -7.81 13.01
CA LYS A 317 12.63 -9.26 12.80
C LYS A 317 11.27 -9.64 12.22
N ARG A 318 11.31 -10.53 11.25
CA ARG A 318 10.13 -11.09 10.60
C ARG A 318 10.02 -12.57 10.98
N ILE A 319 8.91 -12.95 11.62
CA ILE A 319 8.68 -14.33 12.07
C ILE A 319 7.48 -14.89 11.35
N THR A 320 7.62 -16.05 10.73
CA THR A 320 6.58 -16.72 9.94
C THR A 320 6.46 -18.19 10.30
N LYS A 321 5.34 -18.80 9.90
CA LYS A 321 5.11 -20.27 9.91
C LYS A 321 4.91 -20.80 8.49
N ALA A 322 4.74 -19.90 7.52
CA ALA A 322 4.48 -20.30 6.15
C ALA A 322 5.78 -20.77 5.48
N PRO A 323 5.74 -21.81 4.64
CA PRO A 323 6.88 -22.21 3.82
C PRO A 323 7.32 -21.06 2.90
N LYS A 324 8.57 -21.08 2.44
CA LYS A 324 9.09 -20.07 1.49
C LYS A 324 8.35 -20.15 0.14
N GLU A 325 8.09 -21.35 -0.34
CA GLU A 325 7.34 -21.62 -1.57
C GLU A 325 6.08 -22.44 -1.26
N GLU A 326 5.06 -22.36 -2.10
CA GLU A 326 3.76 -23.05 -1.87
C GLU A 326 3.88 -24.57 -1.76
N ASP A 327 4.86 -25.18 -2.43
CA ASP A 327 5.10 -26.62 -2.46
C ASP A 327 6.14 -27.11 -1.42
N GLU A 328 6.75 -26.19 -0.66
CA GLU A 328 7.72 -26.54 0.36
C GLU A 328 7.08 -26.86 1.72
N VAL A 329 7.70 -27.77 2.45
CA VAL A 329 7.32 -28.03 3.84
C VAL A 329 7.90 -26.89 4.71
N ALA A 330 7.04 -26.28 5.53
CA ALA A 330 7.48 -25.23 6.46
C ALA A 330 8.66 -25.72 7.32
N PRO A 331 9.72 -24.93 7.49
CA PRO A 331 10.82 -25.25 8.37
C PRO A 331 10.37 -25.53 9.80
N GLU A 332 11.14 -26.32 10.54
CA GLU A 332 10.89 -26.51 11.97
C GLU A 332 10.99 -25.19 12.72
N SER A 333 10.15 -25.03 13.73
CA SER A 333 10.17 -23.84 14.58
C SER A 333 11.52 -23.67 15.26
N ASP A 334 12.06 -22.44 15.22
CA ASP A 334 13.35 -22.11 15.86
C ASP A 334 13.15 -21.71 17.33
N PRO A 335 13.52 -22.58 18.28
CA PRO A 335 13.41 -22.26 19.71
C PRO A 335 14.23 -21.06 20.17
N ALA A 336 15.27 -20.66 19.43
CA ALA A 336 16.05 -19.47 19.75
C ALA A 336 15.27 -18.18 19.46
N VAL A 337 14.36 -18.21 18.49
CA VAL A 337 13.58 -17.05 18.05
C VAL A 337 12.22 -17.00 18.73
N VAL A 338 11.50 -18.12 18.75
CA VAL A 338 10.12 -18.17 19.27
C VAL A 338 10.01 -18.77 20.67
N GLY A 339 11.08 -19.36 21.21
CA GLY A 339 11.13 -20.01 22.50
C GLY A 339 10.66 -21.46 22.49
N ALA A 340 10.90 -22.16 23.62
CA ALA A 340 10.50 -23.56 23.78
C ALA A 340 8.95 -23.67 23.77
N GLY A 341 8.41 -24.39 22.81
CA GLY A 341 6.97 -24.53 22.59
C GLY A 341 6.33 -23.41 21.77
N GLY A 342 7.11 -22.46 21.27
CA GLY A 342 6.68 -21.51 20.25
C GLY A 342 6.58 -22.18 18.87
N GLU A 343 5.88 -21.52 17.96
CA GLU A 343 5.70 -21.98 16.58
C GLU A 343 6.04 -20.85 15.62
N GLY A 344 7.09 -21.04 14.84
CA GLY A 344 7.56 -20.08 13.84
C GLY A 344 9.08 -20.05 13.72
N TYR A 345 9.57 -19.41 12.69
CA TYR A 345 10.98 -19.22 12.40
C TYR A 345 11.23 -17.82 11.85
N GLU A 346 12.46 -17.34 11.93
CA GLU A 346 12.84 -16.05 11.37
C GLU A 346 12.93 -16.15 9.86
N PHE A 347 12.24 -15.26 9.16
CA PHE A 347 12.31 -15.13 7.72
C PHE A 347 13.41 -14.13 7.36
N PHE A 348 14.41 -14.62 6.64
CA PHE A 348 15.45 -13.80 6.03
C PHE A 348 15.12 -13.62 4.56
N ARG A 349 15.22 -12.40 4.06
CA ARG A 349 15.21 -12.13 2.64
C ARG A 349 16.63 -12.38 2.14
N ASP A 350 16.78 -13.16 1.08
CA ASP A 350 18.07 -13.36 0.45
C ASP A 350 18.50 -12.04 -0.21
N GLU A 351 19.69 -11.53 0.13
CA GLU A 351 20.18 -10.22 -0.35
C GLU A 351 20.34 -10.18 -1.88
N ASP A 352 20.50 -11.34 -2.51
CA ASP A 352 20.67 -11.49 -3.96
C ASP A 352 19.35 -11.28 -4.74
N GLU A 353 18.18 -11.39 -4.09
CA GLU A 353 16.87 -11.08 -4.71
C GLU A 353 16.57 -9.57 -4.74
N ASP A 354 17.27 -8.77 -3.93
CA ASP A 354 17.04 -7.33 -3.86
C ASP A 354 17.51 -6.59 -5.13
N ASP A 355 18.58 -7.05 -5.78
CA ASP A 355 19.15 -6.35 -6.95
C ASP A 355 18.33 -6.53 -8.25
N GLU A 356 17.63 -7.68 -8.41
CA GLU A 356 16.75 -7.89 -9.58
C GLU A 356 15.30 -7.48 -9.31
N GLU A 357 14.79 -7.65 -8.08
CA GLU A 357 13.42 -7.27 -7.74
C GLU A 357 13.27 -5.77 -7.48
N ASP A 358 14.27 -5.05 -6.98
CA ASP A 358 14.19 -3.59 -6.87
C ASP A 358 14.06 -2.91 -8.23
N ALA A 359 14.55 -3.55 -9.30
CA ALA A 359 14.29 -3.13 -10.65
C ALA A 359 12.85 -3.45 -11.14
N ALA A 360 12.26 -4.56 -10.70
CA ALA A 360 10.90 -4.98 -11.08
C ALA A 360 9.84 -4.68 -10.00
N SER A 361 10.23 -4.48 -8.77
CA SER A 361 9.41 -4.66 -7.58
C SER A 361 9.08 -3.39 -6.78
N ASP A 362 9.35 -2.20 -7.25
CA ASP A 362 8.65 -1.03 -6.71
C ASP A 362 7.13 -1.15 -6.89
N ALA A 363 6.68 -2.16 -7.60
CA ALA A 363 5.29 -2.58 -7.68
C ALA A 363 4.91 -3.71 -6.71
N SER A 364 5.84 -4.51 -6.15
CA SER A 364 5.47 -5.72 -5.38
C SER A 364 6.27 -6.03 -4.12
N SER A 365 7.49 -5.53 -3.96
CA SER A 365 8.46 -6.11 -3.03
C SER A 365 8.36 -5.72 -1.56
N GLY A 366 7.56 -4.77 -1.18
CA GLY A 366 7.30 -4.51 0.25
C GLY A 366 6.30 -5.47 0.89
N LEU A 367 5.48 -6.14 0.09
CA LEU A 367 4.34 -6.96 0.53
C LEU A 367 4.26 -8.30 -0.22
N GLY A 368 5.19 -8.58 -1.14
CA GLY A 368 5.12 -9.74 -2.03
C GLY A 368 5.11 -11.10 -1.34
N MET A 369 5.55 -11.17 -0.09
CA MET A 369 5.48 -12.41 0.70
C MET A 369 4.38 -12.42 1.76
N LEU A 370 3.52 -11.46 1.77
CA LEU A 370 2.23 -11.54 2.45
C LEU A 370 1.12 -11.67 1.39
N SER A 371 1.30 -12.53 0.41
CA SER A 371 0.24 -12.97 -0.53
C SER A 371 -0.83 -13.80 0.17
N TYR A 372 -1.04 -13.59 1.45
CA TYR A 372 -2.13 -14.16 2.20
C TYR A 372 -3.38 -13.27 2.09
N PRO A 373 -4.56 -13.88 1.99
CA PRO A 373 -5.84 -13.18 1.77
C PRO A 373 -6.16 -12.04 2.75
N SER A 374 -5.47 -11.96 3.87
CA SER A 374 -5.84 -11.09 4.98
C SER A 374 -5.16 -9.73 5.04
N LEU A 375 -3.97 -9.50 4.46
CA LEU A 375 -3.49 -8.11 4.25
C LEU A 375 -4.37 -7.40 3.23
N ASN A 376 -4.68 -8.12 2.19
CA ASN A 376 -5.74 -7.73 1.29
C ASN A 376 -7.06 -7.53 2.04
N ASN A 377 -7.44 -8.34 3.02
CA ASN A 377 -8.68 -8.17 3.78
C ASN A 377 -8.68 -6.94 4.69
N LEU A 378 -7.55 -6.47 5.21
CA LEU A 378 -7.52 -5.20 5.97
C LEU A 378 -7.54 -3.99 5.05
N ILE A 379 -6.80 -4.02 3.95
CA ILE A 379 -6.91 -3.04 2.86
C ILE A 379 -8.28 -3.20 2.20
N TYR A 380 -8.78 -4.42 1.97
CA TYR A 380 -10.11 -4.72 1.43
C TYR A 380 -11.27 -4.34 2.35
N ARG A 381 -11.10 -4.37 3.66
CA ARG A 381 -12.14 -3.89 4.59
C ARG A 381 -12.36 -2.38 4.48
N PHE A 382 -11.44 -1.63 3.87
CA PHE A 382 -11.58 -0.21 3.55
C PHE A 382 -11.82 0.08 2.06
N GLN A 383 -11.92 -0.93 1.19
CA GLN A 383 -12.20 -0.72 -0.23
C GLN A 383 -13.69 -0.63 -0.52
N LEU A 384 -14.01 0.42 -1.21
CA LEU A 384 -15.24 0.81 -1.89
C LEU A 384 -16.14 -0.36 -2.32
N THR A 385 -17.20 -0.60 -1.58
CA THR A 385 -18.45 -1.11 -2.12
C THR A 385 -19.36 0.11 -2.30
N SER A 386 -19.32 0.70 -3.45
CA SER A 386 -20.41 1.32 -4.19
C SER A 386 -19.91 2.45 -5.08
N CYS A 387 -19.50 2.13 -6.30
CA CYS A 387 -19.78 3.02 -7.41
C CYS A 387 -21.22 2.71 -7.89
N SER A 388 -22.21 3.33 -7.27
CA SER A 388 -23.52 3.44 -7.89
C SER A 388 -23.45 4.58 -8.90
N LEU A 389 -23.14 4.24 -10.14
CA LEU A 389 -23.18 5.15 -11.27
C LEU A 389 -24.65 5.42 -11.64
N GLN A 390 -25.14 6.61 -11.33
CA GLN A 390 -26.26 7.20 -12.03
C GLN A 390 -25.73 7.75 -13.35
N HIS A 391 -26.07 7.09 -14.40
CA HIS A 391 -26.09 7.34 -15.85
C HIS A 391 -25.30 6.30 -16.66
N GLY A 392 -25.90 5.22 -16.94
CA GLY A 392 -26.13 4.49 -18.17
C GLY A 392 -24.98 4.16 -19.13
N GLN A 393 -23.75 3.88 -18.69
CA GLN A 393 -22.78 3.10 -19.47
C GLN A 393 -21.94 2.25 -18.50
N PRO A 394 -21.72 0.96 -18.75
CA PRO A 394 -20.94 0.12 -17.87
C PRO A 394 -19.44 0.50 -17.91
N ILE A 395 -18.91 0.91 -16.78
CA ILE A 395 -17.46 1.02 -16.58
C ILE A 395 -17.01 -0.29 -15.96
N THR A 396 -16.18 -1.03 -16.66
CA THR A 396 -15.60 -2.27 -16.12
C THR A 396 -14.33 -1.91 -15.37
N VAL A 397 -14.36 -2.05 -14.04
CA VAL A 397 -13.17 -1.88 -13.20
C VAL A 397 -12.46 -3.23 -13.14
N TYR A 398 -11.29 -3.33 -13.76
CA TYR A 398 -10.44 -4.50 -13.64
C TYR A 398 -9.41 -4.26 -12.55
N ARG A 399 -9.40 -5.17 -11.60
CA ARG A 399 -8.40 -5.23 -10.56
C ARG A 399 -7.27 -6.12 -11.05
N VAL A 400 -6.10 -5.54 -11.26
CA VAL A 400 -4.88 -6.33 -11.52
C VAL A 400 -4.28 -6.69 -10.17
N ASN A 401 -4.56 -7.91 -9.68
CA ASN A 401 -3.74 -8.52 -8.66
C ASN A 401 -2.52 -9.07 -9.42
N LEU A 402 -1.37 -8.48 -9.21
CA LEU A 402 -0.11 -9.10 -9.61
C LEU A 402 0.11 -10.28 -8.66
N HIS A 403 -0.28 -11.46 -9.10
CA HIS A 403 0.15 -12.70 -8.48
C HIS A 403 1.60 -12.90 -8.90
N PRO A 404 2.52 -13.14 -8.00
CA PRO A 404 3.79 -13.70 -8.36
C PRO A 404 3.54 -15.17 -8.73
N SER A 405 3.49 -15.45 -10.00
CA SER A 405 3.56 -16.82 -10.52
C SER A 405 4.74 -16.89 -11.45
N LEU A 406 5.69 -17.71 -11.03
CA LEU A 406 6.90 -18.24 -11.70
C LEU A 406 8.08 -17.30 -11.68
#